data_0ad64911b32a38c017f514240a6e05f1
#
_entry.id   0ad64911b32a38c017f514240a6e05f1
#
_cell.length_a   1.000
_cell.length_b   1.000
_cell.length_c   1.000
_cell.angle_alpha   90.00
_cell.angle_beta   90.00
_cell.angle_gamma   90.00
#
_symmetry.space_group_name_H-M   'P 1'
#
loop_
_entity.id
_entity.type
_entity.pdbx_description
1 polymer ?
#
loop_
_entity_poly.entity_id
_entity_poly.type
_entity_poly.pdbx_seq_one_letter_code
_entity_poly.pdbx_strand_id
1 'polypeptide(L)'
;MKMAIEQAKIAQSAGEVPVGAVLLGPAGDVLAKSGNRTRELKDPSAHAEVLVIREACQVLGNERLIGCDLYVTLEPCAMCAALISASRIRRLYYGASDIKSGGVEQGARIFSHSQTHHRPEIYLSLIHI
;
A
#
# COMPACT_ATOMS: atom_id res chain seq x y z
N MET A 1 -4.73 -7.45 -7.97
CA MET A 1 -5.58 -7.43 -6.75
C MET A 1 -5.78 -8.81 -6.10
N LYS A 2 -5.91 -9.88 -6.85
CA LYS A 2 -6.03 -11.24 -6.26
C LYS A 2 -4.87 -11.59 -5.34
N MET A 3 -3.64 -11.27 -5.73
CA MET A 3 -2.46 -11.54 -4.89
C MET A 3 -2.49 -10.72 -3.61
N ALA A 4 -2.98 -9.49 -3.66
CA ALA A 4 -3.13 -8.66 -2.46
C ALA A 4 -4.17 -9.25 -1.51
N ILE A 5 -5.29 -9.75 -2.05
CA ILE A 5 -6.33 -10.42 -1.25
C ILE A 5 -5.77 -11.69 -0.58
N GLU A 6 -4.96 -12.45 -1.28
CA GLU A 6 -4.30 -13.64 -0.71
C GLU A 6 -3.41 -13.25 0.47
N GLN A 7 -2.65 -12.16 0.35
CA GLN A 7 -1.81 -11.65 1.43
C GLN A 7 -2.66 -11.18 2.62
N ALA A 8 -3.82 -10.59 2.37
CA ALA A 8 -4.75 -10.22 3.44
C ALA A 8 -5.27 -11.43 4.19
N LYS A 9 -5.57 -12.51 3.49
CA LYS A 9 -6.01 -13.77 4.10
C LYS A 9 -4.92 -14.42 4.95
N ILE A 10 -3.68 -14.39 4.47
CA ILE A 10 -2.52 -14.89 5.23
C ILE A 10 -2.36 -14.08 6.52
N ALA A 11 -2.45 -12.76 6.44
CA ALA A 11 -2.38 -11.89 7.62
C ALA A 11 -3.49 -12.22 8.62
N GLN A 12 -4.72 -12.39 8.15
CA GLN A 12 -5.85 -12.76 9.00
C GLN A 12 -5.60 -14.09 9.73
N SER A 13 -5.07 -15.08 9.02
CA SER A 13 -4.75 -16.40 9.61
C SER A 13 -3.66 -16.29 10.67
N ALA A 14 -2.78 -15.30 10.59
CA ALA A 14 -1.72 -15.04 11.56
C ALA A 14 -2.17 -14.12 12.71
N GLY A 15 -3.44 -13.76 12.79
CA GLY A 15 -3.95 -12.88 13.85
C GLY A 15 -3.70 -11.40 13.60
N GLU A 16 -3.33 -11.02 12.39
CA GLU A 16 -3.10 -9.63 12.01
C GLU A 16 -4.37 -9.01 11.42
N VAL A 17 -4.40 -7.70 11.30
CA VAL A 17 -5.44 -7.00 10.54
C VAL A 17 -5.37 -7.46 9.09
N PRO A 18 -6.50 -7.88 8.47
CA PRO A 18 -6.50 -8.50 7.13
C PRO A 18 -6.35 -7.49 5.99
N VAL A 19 -5.18 -6.88 5.89
CA VAL A 19 -4.81 -6.01 4.78
C VAL A 19 -3.63 -6.64 4.06
N GLY A 20 -3.70 -6.67 2.74
CA GLY A 20 -2.63 -7.19 1.89
C GLY A 20 -2.25 -6.20 0.81
N ALA A 21 -0.98 -6.23 0.42
CA ALA A 21 -0.44 -5.36 -0.61
C ALA A 21 0.52 -6.12 -1.53
N VAL A 22 0.56 -5.68 -2.79
CA VAL A 22 1.49 -6.17 -3.82
C VAL A 22 2.03 -4.95 -4.55
N LEU A 23 3.34 -4.91 -4.74
CA LEU A 23 4.00 -3.83 -5.47
C LEU A 23 4.63 -4.39 -6.74
N LEU A 24 4.24 -3.81 -7.88
CA LEU A 24 4.74 -4.20 -9.19
C LEU A 24 5.78 -3.19 -9.67
N GLY A 25 6.84 -3.71 -10.28
CA GLY A 25 7.87 -2.89 -10.91
C GLY A 25 7.44 -2.31 -12.26
N PRO A 26 8.29 -1.48 -12.87
CA PRO A 26 7.98 -0.85 -14.16
C PRO A 26 7.71 -1.83 -15.29
N ALA A 27 8.25 -3.04 -15.22
CA ALA A 27 8.03 -4.10 -16.20
C ALA A 27 6.80 -4.97 -15.89
N GLY A 28 6.06 -4.66 -14.81
CA GLY A 28 4.90 -5.44 -14.38
C GLY A 28 5.24 -6.64 -13.51
N ASP A 29 6.49 -6.84 -13.18
CA ASP A 29 6.96 -7.92 -12.30
C ASP A 29 6.64 -7.63 -10.83
N VAL A 30 6.38 -8.69 -10.06
CA VAL A 30 6.13 -8.55 -8.62
C VAL A 30 7.45 -8.30 -7.90
N LEU A 31 7.62 -7.11 -7.33
CA LEU A 31 8.80 -6.76 -6.54
C LEU A 31 8.63 -7.17 -5.07
N ALA A 32 7.43 -7.07 -4.55
CA ALA A 32 7.15 -7.37 -3.14
C ALA A 32 5.67 -7.67 -2.93
N LYS A 33 5.38 -8.49 -1.93
CA LYS A 33 4.03 -8.75 -1.46
C LYS A 33 4.05 -9.02 0.04
N SER A 34 3.05 -8.53 0.76
CA SER A 34 2.94 -8.73 2.21
C SER A 34 1.53 -8.44 2.69
N GLY A 35 1.14 -9.07 3.81
CA GLY A 35 0.04 -8.59 4.64
C GLY A 35 0.57 -7.72 5.77
N ASN A 36 -0.32 -7.18 6.60
CA ASN A 36 0.05 -6.51 7.83
C ASN A 36 0.80 -7.48 8.75
N ARG A 37 1.84 -6.97 9.42
CA ARG A 37 2.68 -7.74 10.35
C ARG A 37 3.02 -6.94 11.61
N THR A 38 2.12 -6.05 12.03
CA THR A 38 2.37 -5.16 13.18
C THR A 38 2.58 -5.96 14.47
N ARG A 39 1.82 -7.02 14.67
CA ARG A 39 1.94 -7.88 15.87
C ARG A 39 3.16 -8.77 15.81
N GLU A 40 3.39 -9.41 14.67
CA GLU A 40 4.53 -10.31 14.47
C GLU A 40 5.86 -9.57 14.69
N LEU A 41 6.00 -8.40 14.08
CA LEU A 41 7.23 -7.61 14.13
C LEU A 41 7.30 -6.67 15.33
N LYS A 42 6.24 -6.57 16.13
CA LYS A 42 6.12 -5.59 17.22
C LYS A 42 6.45 -4.19 16.74
N ASP A 43 5.89 -3.84 15.58
CA ASP A 43 6.17 -2.60 14.89
C ASP A 43 4.84 -1.98 14.44
N PRO A 44 4.41 -0.85 15.04
CA PRO A 44 3.13 -0.23 14.70
C PRO A 44 3.10 0.31 13.26
N SER A 45 4.24 0.49 12.62
CA SER A 45 4.32 0.93 11.23
C SER A 45 4.31 -0.22 10.21
N ALA A 46 4.30 -1.48 10.65
CA ALA A 46 4.40 -2.65 9.78
C ALA A 46 3.08 -2.97 9.08
N HIS A 47 2.47 -1.95 8.46
CA HIS A 47 1.34 -2.11 7.56
C HIS A 47 1.82 -2.76 6.26
N ALA A 48 0.92 -3.46 5.56
CA ALA A 48 1.26 -4.14 4.32
C ALA A 48 1.95 -3.22 3.31
N GLU A 49 1.44 -1.98 3.17
CA GLU A 49 1.99 -0.99 2.25
C GLU A 49 3.42 -0.61 2.60
N VAL A 50 3.70 -0.39 3.89
CA VAL A 50 5.03 -0.03 4.38
C VAL A 50 6.03 -1.15 4.06
N LEU A 51 5.63 -2.40 4.32
CA LEU A 51 6.51 -3.55 4.13
C LEU A 51 6.86 -3.77 2.65
N VAL A 52 5.88 -3.66 1.74
CA VAL A 52 6.16 -3.84 0.32
C VAL A 52 6.98 -2.69 -0.26
N ILE A 53 6.76 -1.46 0.22
CA ILE A 53 7.56 -0.31 -0.22
C ILE A 53 9.01 -0.47 0.22
N ARG A 54 9.24 -0.84 1.48
CA ARG A 54 10.61 -1.09 1.98
C ARG A 54 11.32 -2.17 1.19
N GLU A 55 10.65 -3.30 0.95
CA GLU A 55 11.24 -4.40 0.19
C GLU A 55 11.53 -4.00 -1.25
N ALA A 56 10.61 -3.33 -1.92
CA ALA A 56 10.79 -2.88 -3.30
C ALA A 56 11.95 -1.90 -3.43
N CYS A 57 12.12 -0.98 -2.48
CA CYS A 57 13.26 -0.07 -2.45
C CYS A 57 14.59 -0.84 -2.33
N GLN A 58 14.63 -1.90 -1.53
CA GLN A 58 15.80 -2.77 -1.42
C GLN A 58 16.09 -3.49 -2.74
N VAL A 59 15.05 -4.07 -3.37
CA VAL A 59 15.19 -4.81 -4.62
C VAL A 59 15.69 -3.89 -5.75
N LEU A 60 15.15 -2.68 -5.87
CA LEU A 60 15.55 -1.74 -6.92
C LEU A 60 16.79 -0.91 -6.55
N GLY A 61 17.21 -0.93 -5.29
CA GLY A 61 18.35 -0.14 -4.84
C GLY A 61 18.09 1.37 -4.92
N ASN A 62 16.86 1.81 -4.73
CA ASN A 62 16.46 3.21 -4.85
C ASN A 62 15.30 3.52 -3.91
N GLU A 63 15.32 4.69 -3.27
CA GLU A 63 14.23 5.17 -2.42
C GLU A 63 13.03 5.69 -3.22
N ARG A 64 13.17 5.87 -4.53
CA ARG A 64 12.09 6.28 -5.43
C ARG A 64 11.66 5.12 -6.31
N LEU A 65 10.39 4.78 -6.25
CA LEU A 65 9.81 3.67 -6.98
C LEU A 65 9.14 4.16 -8.27
N ILE A 66 9.93 4.82 -9.11
CA ILE A 66 9.44 5.41 -10.37
C ILE A 66 8.89 4.30 -11.28
N GLY A 67 7.69 4.52 -11.78
CA GLY A 67 7.01 3.56 -12.68
C GLY A 67 6.43 2.34 -11.98
N CYS A 68 6.47 2.29 -10.64
CA CYS A 68 5.90 1.18 -9.87
C CYS A 68 4.44 1.40 -9.52
N ASP A 69 3.69 0.32 -9.45
CA ASP A 69 2.27 0.33 -9.12
C ASP A 69 2.03 -0.44 -7.82
N LEU A 70 1.19 0.11 -6.95
CA LEU A 70 0.83 -0.52 -5.67
C LEU A 70 -0.63 -0.95 -5.69
N TYR A 71 -0.86 -2.21 -5.35
CA TYR A 71 -2.19 -2.78 -5.12
C TYR A 71 -2.34 -3.09 -3.65
N VAL A 72 -3.40 -2.58 -3.02
CA VAL A 72 -3.72 -2.82 -1.62
C VAL A 72 -5.20 -3.09 -1.46
N THR A 73 -5.57 -3.98 -0.55
CA THR A 73 -6.96 -4.42 -0.40
C THR A 73 -7.85 -3.36 0.23
N LEU A 74 -7.29 -2.46 1.03
CA LEU A 74 -8.02 -1.42 1.75
C LEU A 74 -7.37 -0.07 1.51
N GLU A 75 -8.16 1.00 1.49
CA GLU A 75 -7.67 2.37 1.37
C GLU A 75 -6.53 2.64 2.36
N PRO A 76 -5.35 3.11 1.90
CA PRO A 76 -4.23 3.42 2.78
C PRO A 76 -4.60 4.49 3.82
N CYS A 77 -4.09 4.32 5.05
CA CYS A 77 -4.18 5.35 6.08
C CYS A 77 -3.26 6.53 5.75
N ALA A 78 -3.34 7.60 6.56
CA ALA A 78 -2.55 8.81 6.32
C ALA A 78 -1.04 8.53 6.30
N MET A 79 -0.54 7.68 7.21
CA MET A 79 0.88 7.30 7.26
C MET A 79 1.31 6.63 5.96
N CYS A 80 0.56 5.63 5.51
CA CYS A 80 0.88 4.90 4.28
C CYS A 80 0.72 5.78 3.05
N ALA A 81 -0.28 6.64 2.99
CA ALA A 81 -0.47 7.58 1.89
C ALA A 81 0.73 8.54 1.78
N ALA A 82 1.23 9.05 2.91
CA ALA A 82 2.41 9.90 2.93
C ALA A 82 3.64 9.16 2.42
N LEU A 83 3.82 7.89 2.80
CA LEU A 83 4.92 7.06 2.33
C LEU A 83 4.81 6.77 0.83
N ILE A 84 3.61 6.50 0.33
CA ILE A 84 3.34 6.30 -1.10
C ILE A 84 3.79 7.54 -1.89
N SER A 85 3.44 8.72 -1.41
CA SER A 85 3.88 9.98 -2.03
C SER A 85 5.41 10.11 -1.99
N ALA A 86 6.02 9.91 -0.82
CA ALA A 86 7.46 10.03 -0.63
C ALA A 86 8.26 9.09 -1.54
N SER A 87 7.76 7.88 -1.75
CA SER A 87 8.40 6.87 -2.60
C SER A 87 8.12 7.04 -4.10
N ARG A 88 7.31 8.00 -4.48
CA ARG A 88 7.02 8.33 -5.90
C ARG A 88 6.33 7.22 -6.68
N ILE A 89 5.46 6.45 -6.03
CA ILE A 89 4.67 5.41 -6.70
C ILE A 89 3.79 6.03 -7.79
N ARG A 90 3.77 5.40 -8.97
CA ARG A 90 3.04 5.90 -10.14
C ARG A 90 1.53 5.73 -9.99
N ARG A 91 1.06 4.55 -9.64
CA ARG A 91 -0.37 4.22 -9.55
C ARG A 91 -0.69 3.49 -8.27
N LEU A 92 -1.79 3.88 -7.65
CA LEU A 92 -2.34 3.23 -6.46
C LEU A 92 -3.71 2.64 -6.79
N TYR A 93 -3.85 1.34 -6.57
CA TYR A 93 -5.12 0.62 -6.67
C TYR A 93 -5.51 0.14 -5.28
N TYR A 94 -6.72 0.45 -4.81
CA TYR A 94 -7.20 -0.12 -3.55
C TYR A 94 -8.60 -0.71 -3.72
N GLY A 95 -8.88 -1.79 -2.95
CA GLY A 95 -10.08 -2.61 -3.13
C GLY A 95 -11.32 -2.06 -2.45
N ALA A 96 -11.17 -1.36 -1.35
CA ALA A 96 -12.28 -0.81 -0.59
C ALA A 96 -11.89 0.48 0.12
N SER A 97 -12.84 1.42 0.22
CA SER A 97 -12.66 2.65 1.01
C SER A 97 -12.67 2.32 2.49
N ASP A 98 -11.94 3.08 3.27
CA ASP A 98 -11.89 2.96 4.73
C ASP A 98 -12.38 4.26 5.37
N ILE A 99 -13.66 4.29 5.73
CA ILE A 99 -14.29 5.47 6.32
C ILE A 99 -13.65 5.82 7.67
N LYS A 100 -13.21 4.80 8.42
CA LYS A 100 -12.68 4.99 9.77
C LYS A 100 -11.25 5.51 9.80
N SER A 101 -10.39 4.98 8.94
CA SER A 101 -8.94 5.21 9.03
C SER A 101 -8.28 5.59 7.71
N GLY A 102 -9.04 5.72 6.63
CA GLY A 102 -8.49 6.06 5.32
C GLY A 102 -7.83 7.43 5.28
N GLY A 103 -6.87 7.60 4.39
CA GLY A 103 -6.12 8.84 4.23
C GLY A 103 -6.01 9.30 2.77
N VAL A 104 -6.72 8.65 1.84
CA VAL A 104 -6.72 8.98 0.40
C VAL A 104 -7.99 9.76 0.05
N GLU A 105 -9.14 9.11 0.01
CA GLU A 105 -10.44 9.76 -0.23
C GLU A 105 -11.12 10.19 1.05
N GLN A 106 -10.85 9.48 2.14
CA GLN A 106 -11.37 9.74 3.47
C GLN A 106 -10.34 10.47 4.33
N GLY A 107 -10.76 10.92 5.50
CA GLY A 107 -9.88 11.44 6.53
C GLY A 107 -8.99 12.60 6.06
N ALA A 108 -7.69 12.44 6.24
CA ALA A 108 -6.71 13.50 5.99
C ALA A 108 -6.49 13.83 4.51
N ARG A 109 -6.92 12.98 3.59
CA ARG A 109 -6.78 13.20 2.14
C ARG A 109 -5.38 13.68 1.75
N ILE A 110 -4.39 12.90 2.10
CA ILE A 110 -2.97 13.26 1.98
C ILE A 110 -2.61 13.75 0.57
N PHE A 111 -3.13 13.11 -0.48
CA PHE A 111 -2.78 13.47 -1.86
C PHE A 111 -3.44 14.77 -2.31
N SER A 112 -4.39 15.29 -1.58
CA SER A 112 -5.04 16.58 -1.85
C SER A 112 -4.41 17.71 -1.05
N HIS A 113 -3.46 17.43 -0.17
CA HIS A 113 -2.82 18.43 0.68
C HIS A 113 -1.82 19.26 -0.12
N SER A 114 -1.76 20.58 0.16
CA SER A 114 -0.89 21.50 -0.57
C SER A 114 0.61 21.19 -0.42
N GLN A 115 1.02 20.52 0.66
CA GLN A 115 2.41 20.15 0.91
C GLN A 115 2.79 18.77 0.36
N THR A 116 1.87 18.09 -0.32
CA THR A 116 2.17 16.81 -0.95
C THR A 116 2.90 17.03 -2.26
N HIS A 117 4.14 16.55 -2.35
CA HIS A 117 5.01 16.81 -3.51
C HIS A 117 4.76 15.86 -4.67
N HIS A 118 4.19 14.69 -4.43
CA HIS A 118 3.87 13.71 -5.47
C HIS A 118 2.51 13.09 -5.21
N ARG A 119 1.72 12.97 -6.26
CA ARG A 119 0.41 12.31 -6.23
C ARG A 119 0.40 11.17 -7.22
N PRO A 120 0.13 9.93 -6.77
CA PRO A 120 -0.05 8.82 -7.69
C PRO A 120 -1.37 8.98 -8.45
N GLU A 121 -1.52 8.31 -9.59
CA GLU A 121 -2.83 8.06 -10.16
C GLU A 121 -3.56 7.08 -9.23
N ILE A 122 -4.83 7.36 -8.94
CA ILE A 122 -5.60 6.62 -7.93
C ILE A 122 -6.76 5.91 -8.61
N TYR A 123 -6.90 4.60 -8.34
CA TYR A 123 -7.97 3.77 -8.88
C TYR A 123 -8.61 2.95 -7.78
N LEU A 124 -9.93 3.09 -7.63
CA LEU A 124 -10.71 2.19 -6.79
C LEU A 124 -10.98 0.92 -7.61
N SER A 125 -10.46 -0.20 -7.14
CA SER A 125 -10.64 -1.49 -7.80
C SER A 125 -11.94 -2.13 -7.31
N LEU A 126 -12.94 -2.24 -8.19
CA LEU A 126 -14.24 -2.80 -7.86
C LEU A 126 -14.22 -4.34 -7.86
N ILE A 127 -13.24 -4.91 -7.18
CA ILE A 127 -13.18 -6.35 -6.98
C ILE A 127 -13.91 -6.69 -5.70
N HIS A 128 -14.82 -7.65 -5.77
CA HIS A 128 -15.50 -8.16 -4.58
C HIS A 128 -14.49 -8.87 -3.70
N ILE A 129 -14.32 -8.35 -2.50
CA ILE A 129 -13.41 -8.90 -1.50
C ILE A 129 -14.20 -9.82 -0.56
#